data_7a93611f6a57dfdce7be597f4165ec5c
#
_entry.id   7a93611f6a57dfdce7be597f4165ec5c
#
_cell.length_a   1.000
_cell.length_b   1.000
_cell.length_c   1.000
_cell.angle_alpha   90.00
_cell.angle_beta   90.00
_cell.angle_gamma   90.00
#
_symmetry.space_group_name_H-M   'P 1'
#
loop_
_entity.id
_entity.type
_entity.pdbx_description
1 polymer ?
#
loop_
_entity_poly.entity_id
_entity_poly.type
_entity_poly.pdbx_seq_one_letter_code
_entity_poly.pdbx_strand_id
1 'polypeptide(L)'
;MSDASPLIIDIAGTTLADADRERLKHPLVGGLIFFARNWQDRRQLTALCADIKAVRDDLLICVDHEGGRVQRFRTDGFTHLPPMRALGELWMKDALGATDAATACGHILASELRACGVDFSFTPVLDLDHGPSGVIGDRAFHRDARVATMLAKSLMHGLLQAGMSAC
;
A
#
# COMPACT_ATOMS: atom_id res chain seq x y z
N MET A 1 20.31 -18.14 4.47
CA MET A 1 19.18 -17.38 5.04
C MET A 1 19.73 -15.98 5.24
N SER A 2 19.29 -14.99 4.48
CA SER A 2 19.65 -13.59 4.75
C SER A 2 19.07 -13.25 6.12
N ASP A 3 19.90 -12.77 7.03
CA ASP A 3 19.42 -12.22 8.29
C ASP A 3 18.44 -11.11 7.96
N ALA A 4 17.17 -11.31 8.32
CA ALA A 4 16.12 -10.33 8.04
C ALA A 4 16.46 -9.02 8.75
N SER A 5 16.64 -7.96 7.98
CA SER A 5 16.88 -6.63 8.51
C SER A 5 15.57 -6.08 9.09
N PRO A 6 15.46 -5.87 10.42
CA PRO A 6 14.16 -5.71 11.11
C PRO A 6 13.56 -4.31 11.03
N LEU A 7 14.28 -3.32 10.49
CA LEU A 7 13.84 -1.93 10.52
C LEU A 7 13.34 -1.46 9.15
N ILE A 8 12.16 -0.85 9.14
CA ILE A 8 11.67 -0.02 8.04
C ILE A 8 11.78 1.42 8.52
N ILE A 9 12.51 2.26 7.79
CA ILE A 9 12.72 3.67 8.12
C ILE A 9 11.96 4.58 7.14
N ASP A 10 12.00 5.87 7.37
CA ASP A 10 11.44 6.88 6.47
C ASP A 10 12.47 7.97 6.12
N ILE A 11 12.10 8.82 5.16
CA ILE A 11 12.88 9.97 4.73
C ILE A 11 12.06 11.26 4.79
N ALA A 12 12.74 12.39 4.88
CA ALA A 12 12.09 13.68 5.10
C ALA A 12 11.43 14.27 3.84
N GLY A 13 11.97 14.03 2.67
CA GLY A 13 11.60 14.76 1.44
C GLY A 13 11.34 13.87 0.24
N THR A 14 11.38 14.51 -0.94
CA THR A 14 11.14 13.89 -2.25
C THR A 14 12.40 13.38 -2.93
N THR A 15 13.55 13.54 -2.30
CA THR A 15 14.88 13.09 -2.76
C THR A 15 15.69 12.56 -1.58
N LEU A 16 16.68 11.71 -1.83
CA LEU A 16 17.61 11.24 -0.80
C LEU A 16 18.67 12.29 -0.48
N ALA A 17 18.76 12.69 0.79
CA ALA A 17 19.90 13.39 1.32
C ALA A 17 21.07 12.41 1.60
N ASP A 18 22.29 12.94 1.78
CA ASP A 18 23.46 12.10 2.11
C ASP A 18 23.25 11.31 3.41
N ALA A 19 22.65 11.95 4.41
CA ALA A 19 22.30 11.28 5.67
C ALA A 19 21.27 10.14 5.48
N ASP A 20 20.35 10.25 4.52
CA ASP A 20 19.41 9.17 4.19
C ASP A 20 20.15 7.99 3.55
N ARG A 21 21.07 8.28 2.62
CA ARG A 21 21.91 7.26 1.98
C ARG A 21 22.74 6.49 3.00
N GLU A 22 23.33 7.16 3.98
CA GLU A 22 24.11 6.51 5.05
C GLU A 22 23.21 5.65 5.95
N ARG A 23 22.01 6.12 6.31
CA ARG A 23 21.05 5.32 7.09
C ARG A 23 20.58 4.06 6.35
N LEU A 24 20.32 4.17 5.04
CA LEU A 24 19.88 3.05 4.21
C LEU A 24 20.96 1.96 4.04
N LYS A 25 22.24 2.30 4.16
CA LYS A 25 23.34 1.32 4.13
C LYS A 25 23.43 0.48 5.40
N HIS A 26 22.79 0.90 6.50
CA HIS A 26 22.90 0.20 7.77
C HIS A 26 22.30 -1.22 7.68
N PRO A 27 22.99 -2.27 8.15
CA PRO A 27 22.55 -3.66 7.96
C PRO A 27 21.23 -4.01 8.65
N LEU A 28 20.81 -3.28 9.67
CA LEU A 28 19.51 -3.47 10.31
C LEU A 28 18.33 -2.87 9.53
N VAL A 29 18.59 -2.04 8.52
CA VAL A 29 17.53 -1.44 7.68
C VAL A 29 17.17 -2.41 6.57
N GLY A 30 15.94 -2.91 6.59
CA GLY A 30 15.37 -3.80 5.58
C GLY A 30 14.49 -3.11 4.56
N GLY A 31 14.08 -1.88 4.81
CA GLY A 31 13.23 -1.16 3.89
C GLY A 31 12.94 0.28 4.28
N LEU A 32 12.11 0.91 3.46
CA LEU A 32 11.71 2.31 3.59
C LEU A 32 10.22 2.44 3.33
N ILE A 33 9.53 3.24 4.16
CA ILE A 33 8.12 3.58 3.99
C ILE A 33 7.95 5.02 3.48
N PHE A 34 7.12 5.18 2.45
CA PHE A 34 6.72 6.49 1.96
C PHE A 34 5.47 7.04 2.65
N PHE A 35 5.45 8.36 2.77
CA PHE A 35 4.30 9.16 3.20
C PHE A 35 3.95 10.21 2.14
N ALA A 36 2.85 10.93 2.33
CA ALA A 36 2.43 11.98 1.40
C ALA A 36 3.50 13.08 1.16
N ARG A 37 4.38 13.33 2.16
CA ARG A 37 5.49 14.28 2.02
C ARG A 37 6.57 13.85 1.02
N ASN A 38 6.62 12.58 0.66
CA ASN A 38 7.57 12.03 -0.30
C ASN A 38 7.05 12.03 -1.75
N TRP A 39 5.86 12.59 -1.98
CA TRP A 39 5.17 12.60 -3.25
C TRP A 39 5.15 13.99 -3.88
N GLN A 40 5.49 14.07 -5.16
CA GLN A 40 5.30 15.22 -6.03
C GLN A 40 4.54 14.80 -7.30
N ASP A 41 5.09 13.86 -8.06
CA ASP A 41 4.53 13.25 -9.27
C ASP A 41 5.13 11.87 -9.51
N ARG A 42 4.62 11.13 -10.50
CA ARG A 42 5.07 9.76 -10.82
C ARG A 42 6.54 9.72 -11.22
N ARG A 43 7.01 10.72 -11.98
CA ARG A 43 8.40 10.79 -12.41
C ARG A 43 9.35 10.94 -11.23
N GLN A 44 9.02 11.84 -10.31
CA GLN A 44 9.80 12.04 -9.08
C GLN A 44 9.83 10.78 -8.23
N LEU A 45 8.66 10.14 -8.01
CA LEU A 45 8.58 8.93 -7.21
C LEU A 45 9.40 7.78 -7.83
N THR A 46 9.31 7.59 -9.15
CA THR A 46 10.10 6.58 -9.87
C THR A 46 11.61 6.83 -9.74
N ALA A 47 12.04 8.08 -9.86
CA ALA A 47 13.44 8.44 -9.66
C ALA A 47 13.90 8.18 -8.21
N LEU A 48 13.07 8.53 -7.24
CA LEU A 48 13.35 8.28 -5.82
C LEU A 48 13.46 6.78 -5.50
N CYS A 49 12.56 5.95 -6.03
CA CYS A 49 12.64 4.49 -5.89
C CYS A 49 13.94 3.94 -6.51
N ALA A 50 14.31 4.41 -7.70
CA ALA A 50 15.57 4.02 -8.35
C ALA A 50 16.80 4.42 -7.52
N ASP A 51 16.81 5.64 -6.96
CA ASP A 51 17.88 6.12 -6.08
C ASP A 51 18.02 5.27 -4.81
N ILE A 52 16.91 4.83 -4.21
CA ILE A 52 16.92 3.94 -3.05
C ILE A 52 17.52 2.58 -3.41
N LYS A 53 17.06 1.98 -4.51
CA LYS A 53 17.57 0.69 -5.00
C LYS A 53 19.05 0.77 -5.42
N ALA A 54 19.53 1.93 -5.84
CA ALA A 54 20.96 2.16 -6.12
C ALA A 54 21.83 2.20 -4.85
N VAL A 55 21.27 2.50 -3.68
CA VAL A 55 21.99 2.38 -2.40
C VAL A 55 22.12 0.92 -1.99
N ARG A 56 21.03 0.17 -2.03
CA ARG A 56 20.95 -1.28 -1.81
C ARG A 56 19.72 -1.83 -2.54
N ASP A 57 19.90 -2.81 -3.40
CA ASP A 57 18.84 -3.39 -4.25
C ASP A 57 17.86 -4.29 -3.47
N ASP A 58 18.29 -4.81 -2.32
CA ASP A 58 17.50 -5.65 -1.42
C ASP A 58 16.52 -4.87 -0.51
N LEU A 59 16.62 -3.53 -0.44
CA LEU A 59 15.72 -2.71 0.37
C LEU A 59 14.28 -2.82 -0.13
N LEU A 60 13.34 -3.10 0.77
CA LEU A 60 11.91 -3.09 0.47
C LEU A 60 11.38 -1.65 0.50
N ILE A 61 10.69 -1.23 -0.55
CA ILE A 61 10.04 0.08 -0.64
C ILE A 61 8.54 -0.12 -0.45
N CYS A 62 7.98 0.49 0.59
CA CYS A 62 6.58 0.32 0.96
C CYS A 62 5.85 1.64 1.20
N VAL A 63 4.53 1.57 1.30
CA VAL A 63 3.66 2.72 1.50
C VAL A 63 2.34 2.32 2.17
N ASP A 64 1.70 3.23 2.92
CA ASP A 64 0.29 3.11 3.29
C ASP A 64 -0.59 3.61 2.14
N HIS A 65 -1.07 2.73 1.31
CA HIS A 65 -1.90 3.06 0.16
C HIS A 65 -3.06 2.06 0.09
N GLU A 66 -4.10 2.33 0.90
CA GLU A 66 -5.22 1.42 1.11
C GLU A 66 -6.42 1.77 0.19
N GLY A 67 -6.57 3.04 -0.11
CA GLY A 67 -7.77 3.67 -0.66
C GLY A 67 -8.41 4.64 0.35
N GLY A 68 -9.47 5.32 -0.07
CA GLY A 68 -10.18 6.28 0.76
C GLY A 68 -9.25 7.35 1.36
N ARG A 69 -9.35 7.58 2.68
CA ARG A 69 -8.52 8.58 3.37
C ARG A 69 -7.07 8.16 3.57
N VAL A 70 -6.75 6.87 3.50
CA VAL A 70 -5.38 6.34 3.60
C VAL A 70 -4.89 5.94 2.22
N GLN A 71 -4.64 6.93 1.41
CA GLN A 71 -4.03 6.82 0.09
C GLN A 71 -3.05 7.97 -0.09
N ARG A 72 -1.74 7.67 -0.20
CA ARG A 72 -0.69 8.72 -0.17
C ARG A 72 -0.54 9.43 -1.51
N PHE A 73 -0.68 8.71 -2.62
CA PHE A 73 -0.55 9.26 -3.97
C PHE A 73 -1.94 9.39 -4.60
N ARG A 74 -2.33 10.60 -5.02
CA ARG A 74 -3.72 10.90 -5.42
C ARG A 74 -3.84 11.72 -6.70
N THR A 75 -2.72 12.06 -7.31
CA THR A 75 -2.65 12.91 -8.51
C THR A 75 -1.83 12.22 -9.57
N ASP A 76 -1.63 12.87 -10.72
CA ASP A 76 -0.74 12.41 -11.78
C ASP A 76 -1.01 10.96 -12.25
N GLY A 77 -2.30 10.61 -12.42
CA GLY A 77 -2.73 9.32 -12.95
C GLY A 77 -2.92 8.21 -11.92
N PHE A 78 -2.68 8.48 -10.61
CA PHE A 78 -3.11 7.55 -9.58
C PHE A 78 -4.63 7.56 -9.41
N THR A 79 -5.25 6.39 -9.48
CA THR A 79 -6.68 6.21 -9.31
C THR A 79 -7.10 6.43 -7.86
N HIS A 80 -8.13 7.23 -7.64
CA HIS A 80 -8.74 7.37 -6.31
C HIS A 80 -9.54 6.10 -6.00
N LEU A 81 -8.96 5.23 -5.19
CA LEU A 81 -9.62 4.01 -4.74
C LEU A 81 -10.63 4.33 -3.63
N PRO A 82 -11.77 3.63 -3.58
CA PRO A 82 -12.75 3.81 -2.53
C PRO A 82 -12.18 3.38 -1.17
N PRO A 83 -12.76 3.85 -0.04
CA PRO A 83 -12.49 3.23 1.25
C PRO A 83 -13.02 1.80 1.26
N MET A 84 -12.39 0.91 2.00
CA MET A 84 -12.75 -0.52 2.01
C MET A 84 -14.18 -0.77 2.48
N ARG A 85 -14.76 0.12 3.30
CA ARG A 85 -16.17 0.12 3.68
C ARG A 85 -17.11 0.11 2.49
N ALA A 86 -16.81 0.86 1.42
CA ALA A 86 -17.65 0.91 0.22
C ALA A 86 -17.80 -0.47 -0.44
N LEU A 87 -16.76 -1.30 -0.39
CA LEU A 87 -16.82 -2.69 -0.87
C LEU A 87 -17.71 -3.56 0.03
N GLY A 88 -17.66 -3.35 1.35
CA GLY A 88 -18.58 -4.01 2.30
C GLY A 88 -20.04 -3.60 2.12
N GLU A 89 -20.30 -2.34 1.81
CA GLU A 89 -21.65 -1.84 1.49
C GLU A 89 -22.16 -2.39 0.16
N LEU A 90 -21.28 -2.53 -0.83
CA LEU A 90 -21.61 -3.18 -2.10
C LEU A 90 -21.94 -4.66 -1.89
N TRP A 91 -21.17 -5.36 -1.04
CA TRP A 91 -21.42 -6.76 -0.69
C TRP A 91 -22.85 -7.01 -0.20
N MET A 92 -23.40 -6.09 0.58
CA MET A 92 -24.78 -6.21 1.08
C MET A 92 -25.85 -6.11 -0.01
N LYS A 93 -25.50 -5.67 -1.21
CA LYS A 93 -26.39 -5.52 -2.37
C LYS A 93 -26.08 -6.54 -3.45
N ASP A 94 -24.80 -6.75 -3.73
CA ASP A 94 -24.25 -7.62 -4.76
C ASP A 94 -22.90 -8.18 -4.32
N ALA A 95 -22.91 -9.39 -3.77
CA ALA A 95 -21.71 -10.03 -3.24
C ALA A 95 -20.69 -10.37 -4.35
N LEU A 96 -21.14 -10.78 -5.53
CA LEU A 96 -20.26 -11.08 -6.66
C LEU A 96 -19.62 -9.79 -7.20
N GLY A 97 -20.41 -8.77 -7.46
CA GLY A 97 -19.92 -7.48 -7.88
C GLY A 97 -18.94 -6.87 -6.87
N ALA A 98 -19.14 -7.09 -5.57
CA ALA A 98 -18.21 -6.62 -4.53
C ALA A 98 -16.85 -7.34 -4.58
N THR A 99 -16.83 -8.65 -4.83
CA THR A 99 -15.57 -9.42 -4.97
C THR A 99 -14.82 -9.01 -6.23
N ASP A 100 -15.52 -8.79 -7.35
CA ASP A 100 -14.93 -8.30 -8.60
C ASP A 100 -14.35 -6.90 -8.42
N ALA A 101 -15.10 -6.00 -7.78
CA ALA A 101 -14.63 -4.66 -7.46
C ALA A 101 -13.41 -4.66 -6.52
N ALA A 102 -13.39 -5.53 -5.50
CA ALA A 102 -12.24 -5.69 -4.62
C ALA A 102 -11.00 -6.18 -5.37
N THR A 103 -11.16 -7.16 -6.27
CA THR A 103 -10.08 -7.65 -7.14
C THR A 103 -9.56 -6.54 -8.05
N ALA A 104 -10.44 -5.77 -8.68
CA ALA A 104 -10.06 -4.64 -9.53
C ALA A 104 -9.31 -3.57 -8.73
N CYS A 105 -9.77 -3.22 -7.52
CA CYS A 105 -9.07 -2.28 -6.63
C CYS A 105 -7.65 -2.75 -6.32
N GLY A 106 -7.46 -4.02 -5.95
CA GLY A 106 -6.15 -4.59 -5.67
C GLY A 106 -5.23 -4.57 -6.89
N HIS A 107 -5.76 -4.92 -8.07
CA HIS A 107 -4.99 -4.91 -9.32
C HIS A 107 -4.53 -3.50 -9.72
N ILE A 108 -5.42 -2.51 -9.66
CA ILE A 108 -5.11 -1.11 -9.96
C ILE A 108 -4.06 -0.59 -8.98
N LEU A 109 -4.28 -0.76 -7.68
CA LEU A 109 -3.37 -0.35 -6.63
C LEU A 109 -1.94 -0.87 -6.88
N ALA A 110 -1.81 -2.17 -7.09
CA ALA A 110 -0.52 -2.80 -7.31
C ALA A 110 0.13 -2.35 -8.63
N SER A 111 -0.65 -2.28 -9.72
CA SER A 111 -0.14 -1.86 -11.03
C SER A 111 0.45 -0.45 -10.98
N GLU A 112 -0.26 0.50 -10.37
CA GLU A 112 0.17 1.89 -10.27
C GLU A 112 1.40 2.06 -9.37
N LEU A 113 1.44 1.41 -8.21
CA LEU A 113 2.58 1.47 -7.28
C LEU A 113 3.83 0.80 -7.87
N ARG A 114 3.69 -0.39 -8.44
CA ARG A 114 4.81 -1.11 -9.03
C ARG A 114 5.39 -0.39 -10.25
N ALA A 115 4.57 0.28 -11.03
CA ALA A 115 5.02 1.10 -12.16
C ALA A 115 5.97 2.24 -11.72
N CYS A 116 5.88 2.67 -10.45
CA CYS A 116 6.79 3.65 -9.85
C CYS A 116 7.96 3.03 -9.08
N GLY A 117 8.02 1.69 -8.94
CA GLY A 117 9.10 1.01 -8.24
C GLY A 117 8.82 0.75 -6.75
N VAL A 118 7.57 0.92 -6.28
CA VAL A 118 7.15 0.54 -4.92
C VAL A 118 6.92 -0.96 -4.86
N ASP A 119 7.47 -1.64 -3.86
CA ASP A 119 7.43 -3.10 -3.74
C ASP A 119 6.10 -3.60 -3.19
N PHE A 120 5.54 -2.94 -2.16
CA PHE A 120 4.24 -3.32 -1.58
C PHE A 120 3.56 -2.18 -0.83
N SER A 121 2.26 -2.37 -0.54
CA SER A 121 1.46 -1.52 0.34
C SER A 121 1.05 -2.29 1.59
N PHE A 122 0.92 -1.58 2.74
CA PHE A 122 0.35 -2.15 3.97
C PHE A 122 -1.17 -2.28 3.84
N THR A 123 -1.60 -3.25 3.02
CA THR A 123 -3.01 -3.53 2.68
C THR A 123 -3.20 -5.02 2.39
N PRO A 124 -4.38 -5.59 2.65
CA PRO A 124 -5.59 -4.98 3.19
C PRO A 124 -5.57 -4.83 4.72
N VAL A 125 -6.29 -3.84 5.24
CA VAL A 125 -6.60 -3.73 6.68
C VAL A 125 -7.66 -4.76 7.03
N LEU A 126 -7.36 -5.63 8.00
CA LEU A 126 -8.25 -6.74 8.42
C LEU A 126 -9.02 -6.47 9.72
N ASP A 127 -8.87 -5.27 10.28
CA ASP A 127 -9.67 -4.84 11.42
C ASP A 127 -11.16 -4.88 11.07
N LEU A 128 -11.97 -5.32 12.04
CA LEU A 128 -13.42 -5.33 11.89
C LEU A 128 -14.03 -3.98 12.33
N ASP A 129 -15.13 -3.62 11.70
CA ASP A 129 -15.88 -2.45 12.08
C ASP A 129 -16.70 -2.67 13.36
N HIS A 130 -16.14 -2.29 14.49
CA HIS A 130 -16.83 -2.30 15.77
C HIS A 130 -17.60 -1.00 16.10
N GLY A 131 -17.65 -0.03 15.16
CA GLY A 131 -18.44 1.19 15.24
C GLY A 131 -17.65 2.40 15.78
N PRO A 132 -17.19 2.43 17.05
CA PRO A 132 -16.73 3.68 17.65
C PRO A 132 -15.28 4.10 17.29
N SER A 133 -14.55 3.30 16.53
CA SER A 133 -13.16 3.62 16.21
C SER A 133 -13.02 4.69 15.13
N GLY A 134 -12.58 5.89 15.48
CA GLY A 134 -12.20 6.92 14.53
C GLY A 134 -10.88 6.61 13.78
N VAL A 135 -10.08 5.68 14.28
CA VAL A 135 -8.82 5.26 13.64
C VAL A 135 -9.08 4.25 12.52
N ILE A 136 -9.87 3.23 12.77
CA ILE A 136 -10.23 2.22 11.77
C ILE A 136 -11.32 2.77 10.85
N GLY A 137 -12.48 3.07 11.39
CA GLY A 137 -13.58 3.70 10.65
C GLY A 137 -13.87 2.99 9.33
N ASP A 138 -13.88 3.77 8.25
CA ASP A 138 -14.14 3.32 6.88
C ASP A 138 -13.00 2.52 6.21
N ARG A 139 -11.88 2.32 6.91
CA ARG A 139 -10.79 1.44 6.46
C ARG A 139 -11.16 -0.05 6.60
N ALA A 140 -12.04 -0.40 7.54
CA ALA A 140 -12.58 -1.75 7.68
C ALA A 140 -13.55 -2.08 6.55
N PHE A 141 -13.45 -3.28 5.99
CA PHE A 141 -14.40 -3.77 4.98
C PHE A 141 -15.82 -3.92 5.57
N HIS A 142 -15.92 -4.60 6.70
CA HIS A 142 -17.21 -4.95 7.30
C HIS A 142 -17.04 -5.35 8.78
N ARG A 143 -18.14 -5.38 9.53
CA ARG A 143 -18.15 -5.89 10.91
C ARG A 143 -18.20 -7.42 11.02
N ASP A 144 -18.71 -8.11 9.98
CA ASP A 144 -18.70 -9.56 9.89
C ASP A 144 -17.38 -10.05 9.32
N ALA A 145 -16.66 -10.88 10.09
CA ALA A 145 -15.36 -11.40 9.73
C ALA A 145 -15.36 -12.24 8.44
N ARG A 146 -16.48 -12.91 8.11
CA ARG A 146 -16.59 -13.70 6.87
C ARG A 146 -16.62 -12.79 5.66
N VAL A 147 -17.39 -11.70 5.71
CA VAL A 147 -17.44 -10.69 4.65
C VAL A 147 -16.08 -10.03 4.48
N ALA A 148 -15.47 -9.58 5.58
CA ALA A 148 -14.13 -8.98 5.56
C ALA A 148 -13.10 -9.94 4.94
N THR A 149 -13.14 -11.23 5.31
CA THR A 149 -12.24 -12.26 4.75
C THR A 149 -12.43 -12.44 3.24
N MET A 150 -13.66 -12.49 2.75
CA MET A 150 -13.94 -12.68 1.31
C MET A 150 -13.43 -11.49 0.50
N LEU A 151 -13.76 -10.27 0.93
CA LEU A 151 -13.32 -9.06 0.25
C LEU A 151 -11.81 -8.85 0.31
N ALA A 152 -11.19 -9.12 1.47
CA ALA A 152 -9.74 -9.06 1.61
C ALA A 152 -9.03 -10.06 0.70
N LYS A 153 -9.51 -11.32 0.62
CA LYS A 153 -8.96 -12.32 -0.32
C LYS A 153 -9.09 -11.90 -1.77
N SER A 154 -10.21 -11.29 -2.15
CA SER A 154 -10.42 -10.78 -3.50
C SER A 154 -9.46 -9.63 -3.83
N LEU A 155 -9.27 -8.68 -2.90
CA LEU A 155 -8.30 -7.60 -3.06
C LEU A 155 -6.87 -8.16 -3.16
N MET A 156 -6.49 -9.09 -2.28
CA MET A 156 -5.19 -9.78 -2.33
C MET A 156 -4.98 -10.50 -3.66
N HIS A 157 -6.01 -11.13 -4.21
CA HIS A 157 -5.94 -11.75 -5.53
C HIS A 157 -5.58 -10.72 -6.61
N GLY A 158 -6.20 -9.55 -6.58
CA GLY A 158 -5.87 -8.45 -7.50
C GLY A 158 -4.44 -7.94 -7.34
N LEU A 159 -3.96 -7.79 -6.09
CA LEU A 159 -2.56 -7.42 -5.82
C LEU A 159 -1.59 -8.44 -6.46
N LEU A 160 -1.83 -9.73 -6.23
CA LEU A 160 -1.00 -10.81 -6.74
C LEU A 160 -1.00 -10.88 -8.28
N GLN A 161 -2.15 -10.64 -8.93
CA GLN A 161 -2.24 -10.58 -10.40
C GLN A 161 -1.33 -9.49 -10.99
N ALA A 162 -1.14 -8.38 -10.28
CA ALA A 162 -0.23 -7.31 -10.68
C ALA A 162 1.19 -7.48 -10.11
N GLY A 163 1.52 -8.64 -9.53
CA GLY A 163 2.84 -8.99 -9.04
C GLY A 163 3.23 -8.31 -7.71
N MET A 164 2.25 -7.91 -6.88
CA MET A 164 2.48 -7.34 -5.56
C MET A 164 2.00 -8.31 -4.47
N SER A 165 2.83 -8.57 -3.46
CA SER A 165 2.43 -9.31 -2.27
C SER A 165 1.53 -8.46 -1.38
N ALA A 166 0.61 -9.10 -0.65
CA ALA A 166 -0.18 -8.46 0.40
C ALA A 166 0.58 -8.45 1.72
N CYS A 167 0.26 -7.49 2.55
CA CYS A 167 0.79 -7.39 3.91
C CYS A 167 -0.36 -7.31 4.93
#